data_bda6851448e6e64096b53243d52e8bf3
#
_entry.id   bda6851448e6e64096b53243d52e8bf3
#
_cell.length_a   1.000
_cell.length_b   1.000
_cell.length_c   1.000
_cell.angle_alpha   90.00
_cell.angle_beta   90.00
_cell.angle_gamma   90.00
#
_symmetry.space_group_name_H-M   'P 1'
#
loop_
_entity.id
_entity.type
_entity.pdbx_description
1 polymer ?
#
loop_
_entity_poly.entity_id
_entity_poly.type
_entity_poly.pdbx_seq_one_letter_code
_entity_poly.pdbx_strand_id
1 'polypeptide(L)'
;PVGFFRFEQSPTYIKNGEMRDYQVRGLNWMISLMENGINGILADEMGLGKTLQTISLLGYMKHYKNGAGPHMVISPKSTLTNWMNEIRKWCPSLKPVCLIGNQDARNEIIRDILMGPPNSFDVLVTSYEMVIREKGVLKKFNWRYIVIDEAHRIKNEKSKLSEIIREFKSTNRLLLTGTPLQNNLHELWALLNFLLPDVFNSSDDFDSWFNTNSCLGDKSLVDRLHCVLRPFLLRRLKSEVEKKLPAKVETKIYVGLSRMQREWYTRILMKDIDVVNNAGKSDKLRLLNILMQLRKCANHPYLFDGAEPGPPYTTDMHLVDNSGKMAILDKLLPRLKEQDSRVLIFSQMTRMLDILEDYCLWRGFKYCRLDGQTSHEDRERSIEEYNKPDSDKFLFMLSTRAGGLGINLATADIVILYDSDWNPQADLQAQDRAHRIGQKKAVRVFRLITENTVEERIVERAEVKLRLDTLVIQQGRLVDANAN
;
A
#
# COMPACT_ATOMS: atom_id res chain seq x y z
N PRO A 1 -13.44 30.32 -27.29
CA PRO A 1 -12.74 29.41 -26.40
C PRO A 1 -13.63 29.16 -25.19
N VAL A 2 -14.24 27.99 -25.15
CA VAL A 2 -15.01 27.58 -23.98
C VAL A 2 -13.97 27.35 -22.88
N GLY A 3 -13.84 28.30 -21.95
CA GLY A 3 -12.97 28.16 -20.81
C GLY A 3 -13.44 27.01 -19.96
N PHE A 4 -12.58 25.99 -19.74
CA PHE A 4 -12.88 24.92 -18.82
C PHE A 4 -12.98 25.47 -17.41
N PHE A 5 -13.98 24.99 -16.65
CA PHE A 5 -14.13 25.38 -15.26
C PHE A 5 -12.91 24.93 -14.43
N ARG A 6 -12.40 25.82 -13.60
CA ARG A 6 -11.23 25.56 -12.76
C ARG A 6 -11.39 26.19 -11.39
N PHE A 7 -11.15 25.42 -10.33
CA PHE A 7 -11.06 25.96 -8.98
C PHE A 7 -9.68 26.58 -8.73
N GLU A 8 -9.66 27.73 -8.11
CA GLU A 8 -8.42 28.39 -7.67
C GLU A 8 -8.12 28.11 -6.21
N GLN A 9 -9.14 27.73 -5.43
CA GLN A 9 -9.06 27.41 -4.00
C GLN A 9 -10.01 26.27 -3.68
N SER A 10 -9.95 25.80 -2.42
CA SER A 10 -10.83 24.73 -1.95
C SER A 10 -12.29 25.05 -2.22
N PRO A 11 -13.06 24.12 -2.83
CA PRO A 11 -14.48 24.36 -3.11
C PRO A 11 -15.30 24.64 -1.85
N THR A 12 -16.34 25.46 -1.97
CA THR A 12 -17.20 25.82 -0.83
C THR A 12 -18.04 24.66 -0.29
N TYR A 13 -18.27 23.60 -1.09
CA TYR A 13 -18.97 22.41 -0.65
C TYR A 13 -18.10 21.47 0.19
N ILE A 14 -16.78 21.68 0.22
CA ILE A 14 -15.87 20.97 1.11
C ILE A 14 -15.89 21.66 2.47
N LYS A 15 -16.27 20.91 3.51
CA LYS A 15 -16.46 21.38 4.88
C LYS A 15 -15.44 20.75 5.83
N ASN A 16 -15.36 21.28 7.05
CA ASN A 16 -14.48 20.79 8.12
C ASN A 16 -12.98 20.84 7.81
N GLY A 17 -12.59 21.72 6.91
CA GLY A 17 -11.21 21.94 6.49
C GLY A 17 -11.14 22.43 5.06
N GLU A 18 -9.94 22.63 4.59
CA GLU A 18 -9.66 23.08 3.24
C GLU A 18 -8.75 22.09 2.52
N MET A 19 -8.96 21.95 1.21
CA MET A 19 -8.07 21.19 0.35
C MET A 19 -6.74 21.95 0.21
N ARG A 20 -5.64 21.20 0.16
CA ARG A 20 -4.33 21.76 -0.12
C ARG A 20 -4.20 22.13 -1.61
N ASP A 21 -3.25 23.00 -1.94
CA ASP A 21 -3.07 23.49 -3.31
C ASP A 21 -2.91 22.35 -4.32
N TYR A 22 -2.09 21.34 -4.00
CA TYR A 22 -1.91 20.22 -4.91
C TYR A 22 -3.18 19.35 -5.04
N GLN A 23 -4.01 19.28 -3.99
CA GLN A 23 -5.29 18.57 -4.03
C GLN A 23 -6.29 19.27 -4.93
N VAL A 24 -6.32 20.61 -4.88
CA VAL A 24 -7.15 21.40 -5.78
C VAL A 24 -6.70 21.22 -7.23
N ARG A 25 -5.39 21.20 -7.49
CA ARG A 25 -4.86 20.89 -8.82
C ARG A 25 -5.26 19.49 -9.28
N GLY A 26 -5.25 18.51 -8.38
CA GLY A 26 -5.73 17.16 -8.69
C GLY A 26 -7.21 17.12 -9.05
N LEU A 27 -8.03 17.85 -8.32
CA LEU A 27 -9.45 18.03 -8.63
C LEU A 27 -9.64 18.63 -10.02
N ASN A 28 -8.92 19.69 -10.33
CA ASN A 28 -8.99 20.34 -11.65
C ASN A 28 -8.55 19.40 -12.79
N TRP A 29 -7.53 18.58 -12.54
CA TRP A 29 -7.10 17.56 -13.50
C TRP A 29 -8.21 16.54 -13.77
N MET A 30 -8.87 16.04 -12.72
CA MET A 30 -9.98 15.08 -12.86
C MET A 30 -11.18 15.71 -13.57
N ILE A 31 -11.49 16.96 -13.26
CA ILE A 31 -12.56 17.70 -13.96
C ILE A 31 -12.24 17.84 -15.44
N SER A 32 -11.00 18.18 -15.78
CA SER A 32 -10.55 18.30 -17.18
C SER A 32 -10.69 16.96 -17.92
N LEU A 33 -10.30 15.85 -17.30
CA LEU A 33 -10.52 14.53 -17.90
C LEU A 33 -11.99 14.24 -18.14
N MET A 34 -12.83 14.51 -17.17
CA MET A 34 -14.27 14.27 -17.25
C MET A 34 -14.91 15.10 -18.36
N GLU A 35 -14.56 16.38 -18.47
CA GLU A 35 -15.07 17.26 -19.53
C GLU A 35 -14.62 16.82 -20.93
N ASN A 36 -13.47 16.21 -21.04
CA ASN A 36 -12.95 15.65 -22.30
C ASN A 36 -13.40 14.20 -22.56
N GLY A 37 -14.24 13.63 -21.69
CA GLY A 37 -14.71 12.26 -21.81
C GLY A 37 -13.63 11.20 -21.62
N ILE A 38 -12.59 11.51 -20.85
CA ILE A 38 -11.44 10.63 -20.62
C ILE A 38 -11.48 10.08 -19.20
N ASN A 39 -11.22 8.79 -19.05
CA ASN A 39 -11.04 8.14 -17.76
C ASN A 39 -9.57 8.20 -17.34
N GLY A 40 -9.30 8.16 -16.04
CA GLY A 40 -7.94 8.33 -15.55
C GLY A 40 -7.58 7.51 -14.32
N ILE A 41 -6.31 7.57 -13.99
CA ILE A 41 -5.72 6.94 -12.82
C ILE A 41 -5.12 8.03 -11.94
N LEU A 42 -5.67 8.21 -10.74
CA LEU A 42 -5.06 9.06 -9.72
C LEU A 42 -4.10 8.18 -8.92
N ALA A 43 -2.83 8.33 -9.19
CA ALA A 43 -1.78 7.46 -8.70
C ALA A 43 -0.82 8.16 -7.72
N ASP A 44 -1.29 9.18 -7.03
CA ASP A 44 -0.53 9.90 -6.01
C ASP A 44 0.04 8.94 -4.97
N GLU A 45 1.21 9.28 -4.44
CA GLU A 45 1.80 8.56 -3.33
C GLU A 45 0.82 8.50 -2.15
N MET A 46 0.87 7.43 -1.38
CA MET A 46 0.01 7.24 -0.21
C MET A 46 0.10 8.41 0.75
N GLY A 47 -1.05 8.82 1.31
CA GLY A 47 -1.13 9.91 2.28
C GLY A 47 -1.31 11.30 1.67
N LEU A 48 -1.42 11.43 0.35
CA LEU A 48 -1.65 12.71 -0.32
C LEU A 48 -3.13 13.09 -0.47
N GLY A 49 -4.03 12.26 0.06
CA GLY A 49 -5.45 12.60 0.08
C GLY A 49 -6.20 12.25 -1.21
N LYS A 50 -5.93 11.08 -1.80
CA LYS A 50 -6.69 10.59 -2.96
C LYS A 50 -8.18 10.48 -2.66
N THR A 51 -8.54 10.07 -1.46
CA THR A 51 -9.94 9.99 -1.00
C THR A 51 -10.61 11.35 -1.01
N LEU A 52 -9.99 12.36 -0.41
CA LEU A 52 -10.51 13.73 -0.40
C LEU A 52 -10.65 14.30 -1.81
N GLN A 53 -9.66 14.11 -2.65
CA GLN A 53 -9.70 14.59 -4.03
C GLN A 53 -10.86 13.93 -4.80
N THR A 54 -11.09 12.65 -4.60
CA THR A 54 -12.20 11.91 -5.21
C THR A 54 -13.54 12.43 -4.71
N ILE A 55 -13.68 12.63 -3.40
CA ILE A 55 -14.90 13.18 -2.79
C ILE A 55 -15.19 14.56 -3.34
N SER A 56 -14.17 15.39 -3.52
CA SER A 56 -14.33 16.72 -4.10
C SER A 56 -14.83 16.67 -5.56
N LEU A 57 -14.39 15.69 -6.32
CA LEU A 57 -14.89 15.45 -7.68
C LEU A 57 -16.39 15.07 -7.68
N LEU A 58 -16.79 14.15 -6.80
CA LEU A 58 -18.19 13.75 -6.68
C LEU A 58 -19.07 14.91 -6.19
N GLY A 59 -18.55 15.74 -5.29
CA GLY A 59 -19.20 16.98 -4.87
C GLY A 59 -19.36 17.98 -6.00
N TYR A 60 -18.36 18.12 -6.85
CA TYR A 60 -18.44 18.94 -8.07
C TYR A 60 -19.56 18.46 -8.99
N MET A 61 -19.66 17.14 -9.18
CA MET A 61 -20.74 16.59 -10.00
C MET A 61 -22.12 16.96 -9.44
N LYS A 62 -22.30 16.92 -8.13
CA LYS A 62 -23.58 17.26 -7.50
C LYS A 62 -23.88 18.75 -7.60
N HIS A 63 -22.95 19.63 -7.31
CA HIS A 63 -23.17 21.07 -7.20
C HIS A 63 -23.09 21.83 -8.51
N TYR A 64 -22.32 21.34 -9.49
CA TYR A 64 -22.06 22.01 -10.75
C TYR A 64 -22.57 21.28 -11.98
N LYS A 65 -22.98 20.02 -11.83
CA LYS A 65 -23.51 19.19 -12.93
C LYS A 65 -24.92 18.65 -12.62
N ASN A 66 -25.72 19.43 -11.88
CA ASN A 66 -27.13 19.18 -11.60
C ASN A 66 -27.41 17.83 -10.92
N GLY A 67 -26.57 17.46 -9.95
CA GLY A 67 -26.80 16.25 -9.15
C GLY A 67 -26.61 14.96 -9.94
N ALA A 68 -25.73 14.97 -10.94
CA ALA A 68 -25.51 13.79 -11.78
C ALA A 68 -24.87 12.64 -11.00
N GLY A 69 -25.69 11.79 -10.47
CA GLY A 69 -25.39 10.50 -9.84
C GLY A 69 -26.25 9.43 -10.45
N PRO A 70 -26.26 8.18 -9.91
CA PRO A 70 -25.48 7.74 -8.75
C PRO A 70 -24.01 7.40 -9.09
N HIS A 71 -23.18 7.44 -8.07
CA HIS A 71 -21.80 7.03 -8.13
C HIS A 71 -21.57 5.77 -7.32
N MET A 72 -20.57 4.96 -7.71
CA MET A 72 -20.17 3.77 -6.96
C MET A 72 -18.68 3.85 -6.62
N VAL A 73 -18.35 3.63 -5.35
CA VAL A 73 -16.97 3.49 -4.88
C VAL A 73 -16.76 2.04 -4.44
N ILE A 74 -15.83 1.37 -5.08
CA ILE A 74 -15.45 -0.02 -4.78
C ILE A 74 -14.10 0.01 -4.08
N SER A 75 -14.05 -0.51 -2.86
CA SER A 75 -12.87 -0.41 -2.00
C SER A 75 -12.69 -1.70 -1.20
N PRO A 76 -11.47 -2.00 -0.70
CA PRO A 76 -11.29 -3.12 0.23
C PRO A 76 -12.21 -2.98 1.45
N LYS A 77 -12.71 -4.09 1.95
CA LYS A 77 -13.62 -4.13 3.10
C LYS A 77 -13.11 -3.33 4.30
N SER A 78 -11.80 -3.39 4.57
CA SER A 78 -11.17 -2.70 5.69
C SER A 78 -11.23 -1.17 5.61
N THR A 79 -11.48 -0.60 4.43
CA THR A 79 -11.49 0.84 4.20
C THR A 79 -12.89 1.44 3.99
N LEU A 80 -13.93 0.63 4.01
CA LEU A 80 -15.30 1.10 3.76
C LEU A 80 -15.78 2.11 4.80
N THR A 81 -15.52 1.85 6.08
CA THR A 81 -15.87 2.76 7.17
C THR A 81 -15.15 4.10 7.01
N ASN A 82 -13.87 4.06 6.61
CA ASN A 82 -13.10 5.27 6.35
C ASN A 82 -13.71 6.09 5.21
N TRP A 83 -14.12 5.45 4.11
CA TRP A 83 -14.80 6.14 3.01
C TRP A 83 -16.09 6.81 3.47
N MET A 84 -16.91 6.10 4.23
CA MET A 84 -18.17 6.64 4.75
C MET A 84 -17.93 7.86 5.66
N ASN A 85 -16.98 7.77 6.57
CA ASN A 85 -16.62 8.86 7.48
C ASN A 85 -16.05 10.07 6.74
N GLU A 86 -15.19 9.84 5.76
CA GLU A 86 -14.57 10.90 4.96
C GLU A 86 -15.62 11.63 4.09
N ILE A 87 -16.56 10.91 3.48
CA ILE A 87 -17.64 11.53 2.72
C ILE A 87 -18.48 12.43 3.62
N ARG A 88 -18.89 11.93 4.79
CA ARG A 88 -19.70 12.69 5.76
C ARG A 88 -18.97 13.91 6.30
N LYS A 89 -17.66 13.79 6.52
CA LYS A 89 -16.82 14.87 7.02
C LYS A 89 -16.60 15.96 5.98
N TRP A 90 -16.12 15.59 4.79
CA TRP A 90 -15.65 16.55 3.79
C TRP A 90 -16.75 17.12 2.91
N CYS A 91 -17.75 16.31 2.58
CA CYS A 91 -18.86 16.75 1.73
C CYS A 91 -20.21 16.29 2.29
N PRO A 92 -20.71 16.91 3.35
CA PRO A 92 -21.97 16.51 3.99
C PRO A 92 -23.21 16.54 3.07
N SER A 93 -23.11 17.28 1.97
CA SER A 93 -24.19 17.35 0.97
C SER A 93 -24.33 16.08 0.13
N LEU A 94 -23.31 15.24 0.05
CA LEU A 94 -23.40 13.93 -0.57
C LEU A 94 -24.09 12.93 0.38
N LYS A 95 -24.96 12.11 -0.17
CA LYS A 95 -25.68 11.07 0.58
C LYS A 95 -25.01 9.71 0.32
N PRO A 96 -24.13 9.23 1.20
CA PRO A 96 -23.49 7.92 1.04
C PRO A 96 -24.36 6.81 1.60
N VAL A 97 -24.29 5.64 0.98
CA VAL A 97 -24.82 4.39 1.51
C VAL A 97 -23.76 3.30 1.40
N CYS A 98 -23.64 2.48 2.43
CA CYS A 98 -22.68 1.38 2.46
C CYS A 98 -23.41 0.06 2.27
N LEU A 99 -23.08 -0.66 1.19
CA LEU A 99 -23.64 -1.99 0.94
C LEU A 99 -22.70 -3.05 1.52
N ILE A 100 -23.04 -3.55 2.69
CA ILE A 100 -22.25 -4.53 3.44
C ILE A 100 -23.18 -5.35 4.34
N GLY A 101 -22.70 -6.49 4.81
CA GLY A 101 -23.39 -7.32 5.78
C GLY A 101 -23.86 -8.67 5.21
N ASN A 102 -24.67 -9.37 6.01
CA ASN A 102 -25.29 -10.63 5.59
C ASN A 102 -26.39 -10.40 4.54
N GLN A 103 -26.96 -11.48 4.02
CA GLN A 103 -27.95 -11.40 2.95
C GLN A 103 -29.18 -10.56 3.36
N ASP A 104 -29.66 -10.72 4.60
CA ASP A 104 -30.84 -10.00 5.08
C ASP A 104 -30.58 -8.50 5.21
N ALA A 105 -29.43 -8.13 5.77
CA ALA A 105 -29.01 -6.73 5.88
C ALA A 105 -28.84 -6.07 4.51
N ARG A 106 -28.25 -6.78 3.55
CA ARG A 106 -28.09 -6.30 2.18
C ARG A 106 -29.44 -6.13 1.48
N ASN A 107 -30.33 -7.10 1.62
CA ASN A 107 -31.67 -7.04 1.03
C ASN A 107 -32.45 -5.82 1.53
N GLU A 108 -32.34 -5.49 2.80
CA GLU A 108 -32.94 -4.31 3.39
C GLU A 108 -32.41 -3.02 2.76
N ILE A 109 -31.11 -2.89 2.65
CA ILE A 109 -30.45 -1.73 2.02
C ILE A 109 -30.88 -1.62 0.55
N ILE A 110 -30.88 -2.70 -0.18
CA ILE A 110 -31.28 -2.74 -1.60
C ILE A 110 -32.72 -2.30 -1.76
N ARG A 111 -33.66 -2.87 -0.97
CA ARG A 111 -35.06 -2.56 -1.06
C ARG A 111 -35.36 -1.11 -0.67
N ASP A 112 -34.84 -0.65 0.46
CA ASP A 112 -35.26 0.62 1.06
C ASP A 112 -34.47 1.83 0.50
N ILE A 113 -33.25 1.64 0.03
CA ILE A 113 -32.40 2.73 -0.42
C ILE A 113 -32.08 2.63 -1.91
N LEU A 114 -31.48 1.53 -2.35
CA LEU A 114 -31.00 1.42 -3.74
C LEU A 114 -32.16 1.38 -4.74
N MET A 115 -33.18 0.61 -4.44
CA MET A 115 -34.42 0.50 -5.25
C MET A 115 -35.57 1.34 -4.69
N GLY A 116 -35.26 2.21 -3.74
CA GLY A 116 -36.23 3.14 -3.11
C GLY A 116 -36.50 4.36 -3.98
N PRO A 117 -37.02 5.43 -3.36
CA PRO A 117 -37.36 6.67 -4.09
C PRO A 117 -36.16 7.22 -4.84
N PRO A 118 -36.37 7.94 -5.98
CA PRO A 118 -35.30 8.61 -6.69
C PRO A 118 -34.52 9.56 -5.76
N ASN A 119 -33.20 9.64 -5.94
CA ASN A 119 -32.32 10.49 -5.16
C ASN A 119 -32.22 10.13 -3.67
N SER A 120 -32.48 8.88 -3.30
CA SER A 120 -32.27 8.41 -1.91
C SER A 120 -30.80 8.29 -1.53
N PHE A 121 -29.91 8.18 -2.50
CA PHE A 121 -28.47 8.18 -2.30
C PHE A 121 -27.73 8.81 -3.47
N ASP A 122 -26.54 9.33 -3.22
CA ASP A 122 -25.64 9.86 -4.26
C ASP A 122 -24.46 8.90 -4.54
N VAL A 123 -23.94 8.26 -3.50
CA VAL A 123 -22.75 7.42 -3.58
C VAL A 123 -22.99 6.09 -2.88
N LEU A 124 -22.82 5.01 -3.61
CA LEU A 124 -22.79 3.66 -3.05
C LEU A 124 -21.32 3.30 -2.77
N VAL A 125 -21.01 2.98 -1.51
CA VAL A 125 -19.70 2.49 -1.07
C VAL A 125 -19.82 1.01 -0.79
N THR A 126 -19.00 0.19 -1.44
CA THR A 126 -19.08 -1.26 -1.29
C THR A 126 -17.71 -1.92 -1.50
N SER A 127 -17.62 -3.21 -1.12
CA SER A 127 -16.42 -4.00 -1.27
C SER A 127 -16.39 -4.77 -2.58
N TYR A 128 -15.21 -5.27 -2.93
CA TYR A 128 -15.03 -6.16 -4.11
C TYR A 128 -15.92 -7.39 -4.03
N GLU A 129 -16.02 -8.00 -2.85
CA GLU A 129 -16.84 -9.18 -2.62
C GLU A 129 -18.34 -8.90 -2.85
N MET A 130 -18.82 -7.76 -2.36
CA MET A 130 -20.23 -7.38 -2.51
C MET A 130 -20.60 -7.08 -3.97
N VAL A 131 -19.67 -6.52 -4.74
CA VAL A 131 -19.86 -6.30 -6.19
C VAL A 131 -20.11 -7.63 -6.89
N ILE A 132 -19.34 -8.65 -6.53
CA ILE A 132 -19.49 -9.99 -7.12
C ILE A 132 -20.84 -10.61 -6.70
N ARG A 133 -21.21 -10.51 -5.43
CA ARG A 133 -22.42 -11.12 -4.90
C ARG A 133 -23.70 -10.42 -5.37
N GLU A 134 -23.67 -9.09 -5.48
CA GLU A 134 -24.85 -8.28 -5.82
C GLU A 134 -24.80 -7.72 -7.25
N LYS A 135 -24.06 -8.37 -8.14
CA LYS A 135 -23.90 -7.93 -9.53
C LYS A 135 -25.23 -7.70 -10.27
N GLY A 136 -26.22 -8.53 -10.00
CA GLY A 136 -27.52 -8.45 -10.67
C GLY A 136 -28.27 -7.15 -10.34
N VAL A 137 -28.18 -6.70 -9.10
CA VAL A 137 -28.78 -5.43 -8.66
C VAL A 137 -27.96 -4.25 -9.19
N LEU A 138 -26.65 -4.31 -9.06
CA LEU A 138 -25.76 -3.21 -9.44
C LEU A 138 -25.75 -2.95 -10.94
N LYS A 139 -26.02 -3.96 -11.76
CA LYS A 139 -26.16 -3.83 -13.22
C LYS A 139 -27.37 -3.00 -13.65
N LYS A 140 -28.38 -2.85 -12.79
CA LYS A 140 -29.60 -2.12 -13.12
C LYS A 140 -29.42 -0.61 -13.17
N PHE A 141 -28.29 -0.10 -12.65
CA PHE A 141 -28.03 1.33 -12.57
C PHE A 141 -27.19 1.81 -13.76
N ASN A 142 -27.38 3.08 -14.11
CA ASN A 142 -26.49 3.81 -15.00
C ASN A 142 -25.56 4.67 -14.11
N TRP A 143 -24.41 4.13 -13.75
CA TRP A 143 -23.46 4.83 -12.87
C TRP A 143 -22.86 6.02 -13.57
N ARG A 144 -22.77 7.15 -12.90
CA ARG A 144 -22.06 8.32 -13.44
C ARG A 144 -20.56 8.10 -13.32
N TYR A 145 -20.07 7.84 -12.10
CA TYR A 145 -18.70 7.43 -11.84
C TYR A 145 -18.67 6.06 -11.19
N ILE A 146 -17.77 5.22 -11.67
CA ILE A 146 -17.31 4.05 -10.93
C ILE A 146 -15.88 4.34 -10.51
N VAL A 147 -15.66 4.46 -9.20
CA VAL A 147 -14.36 4.69 -8.58
C VAL A 147 -13.88 3.37 -7.98
N ILE A 148 -12.67 2.95 -8.33
CA ILE A 148 -12.07 1.73 -7.78
C ILE A 148 -10.84 2.15 -6.97
N ASP A 149 -10.93 1.98 -5.65
CA ASP A 149 -9.85 2.21 -4.73
C ASP A 149 -8.96 0.96 -4.64
N GLU A 150 -7.67 1.16 -4.39
CA GLU A 150 -6.67 0.09 -4.43
C GLU A 150 -6.75 -0.70 -5.74
N ALA A 151 -6.77 0.01 -6.85
CA ALA A 151 -7.06 -0.53 -8.18
C ALA A 151 -6.06 -1.57 -8.69
N HIS A 152 -4.90 -1.71 -8.03
CA HIS A 152 -3.97 -2.79 -8.33
C HIS A 152 -4.58 -4.20 -8.17
N ARG A 153 -5.73 -4.30 -7.48
CA ARG A 153 -6.47 -5.57 -7.37
C ARG A 153 -7.13 -6.02 -8.67
N ILE A 154 -7.32 -5.12 -9.63
CA ILE A 154 -7.82 -5.45 -10.98
C ILE A 154 -6.71 -5.58 -12.02
N LYS A 155 -5.47 -5.71 -11.58
CA LYS A 155 -4.29 -5.87 -12.45
C LYS A 155 -4.30 -7.15 -13.30
N ASN A 156 -5.18 -8.07 -13.00
CA ASN A 156 -5.43 -9.25 -13.80
C ASN A 156 -6.75 -9.06 -14.56
N GLU A 157 -6.65 -8.83 -15.89
CA GLU A 157 -7.79 -8.60 -16.76
C GLU A 157 -8.75 -9.80 -16.83
N LYS A 158 -8.29 -10.97 -16.46
CA LYS A 158 -9.07 -12.21 -16.47
C LYS A 158 -9.71 -12.53 -15.13
N SER A 159 -9.54 -11.66 -14.12
CA SER A 159 -10.17 -11.89 -12.83
C SER A 159 -11.69 -11.74 -12.92
N LYS A 160 -12.41 -12.50 -12.11
CA LYS A 160 -13.88 -12.43 -12.03
C LYS A 160 -14.36 -11.00 -11.70
N LEU A 161 -13.65 -10.32 -10.83
CA LEU A 161 -13.97 -8.94 -10.47
C LEU A 161 -13.86 -8.00 -11.67
N SER A 162 -12.76 -8.07 -12.41
CA SER A 162 -12.54 -7.24 -13.60
C SER A 162 -13.64 -7.48 -14.65
N GLU A 163 -13.99 -8.71 -14.91
CA GLU A 163 -15.04 -9.09 -15.86
C GLU A 163 -16.41 -8.51 -15.45
N ILE A 164 -16.77 -8.63 -14.17
CA ILE A 164 -18.06 -8.15 -13.66
C ILE A 164 -18.14 -6.61 -13.75
N ILE A 165 -17.09 -5.90 -13.32
CA ILE A 165 -17.09 -4.44 -13.34
C ILE A 165 -17.15 -3.91 -14.79
N ARG A 166 -16.54 -4.59 -15.74
CA ARG A 166 -16.61 -4.25 -17.17
C ARG A 166 -18.03 -4.27 -17.73
N GLU A 167 -18.89 -5.12 -17.17
CA GLU A 167 -20.29 -5.25 -17.59
C GLU A 167 -21.19 -4.13 -17.07
N PHE A 168 -20.76 -3.37 -16.05
CA PHE A 168 -21.53 -2.26 -15.50
C PHE A 168 -21.50 -1.06 -16.45
N LYS A 169 -22.67 -0.44 -16.61
CA LYS A 169 -22.79 0.80 -17.37
C LYS A 169 -22.29 1.98 -16.54
N SER A 170 -21.37 2.73 -17.05
CA SER A 170 -20.86 3.94 -16.43
C SER A 170 -20.50 5.00 -17.47
N THR A 171 -20.68 6.26 -17.11
CA THR A 171 -20.24 7.37 -17.96
C THR A 171 -18.72 7.56 -17.82
N ASN A 172 -18.21 7.49 -16.59
CA ASN A 172 -16.79 7.66 -16.30
C ASN A 172 -16.29 6.61 -15.32
N ARG A 173 -15.00 6.32 -15.37
CA ARG A 173 -14.29 5.46 -14.44
C ARG A 173 -13.07 6.16 -13.92
N LEU A 174 -12.77 5.98 -12.63
CA LEU A 174 -11.60 6.54 -11.99
C LEU A 174 -10.94 5.45 -11.16
N LEU A 175 -9.65 5.23 -11.38
CA LEU A 175 -8.86 4.29 -10.59
C LEU A 175 -7.99 5.06 -9.61
N LEU A 176 -7.95 4.59 -8.36
CA LEU A 176 -7.08 5.14 -7.32
C LEU A 176 -6.07 4.07 -6.92
N THR A 177 -4.80 4.40 -6.91
CA THR A 177 -3.76 3.48 -6.47
C THR A 177 -2.51 4.24 -6.03
N GLY A 178 -1.92 3.83 -4.90
CA GLY A 178 -0.59 4.28 -4.50
C GLY A 178 0.53 3.50 -5.17
N THR A 179 0.20 2.40 -5.86
CA THR A 179 1.15 1.46 -6.44
C THR A 179 0.72 1.04 -7.85
N PRO A 180 0.75 1.97 -8.84
CA PRO A 180 0.26 1.69 -10.18
C PRO A 180 1.08 0.63 -10.90
N LEU A 181 2.31 0.40 -10.44
CA LEU A 181 3.24 -0.56 -11.00
C LEU A 181 3.96 -1.29 -9.87
N GLN A 182 3.64 -2.55 -9.65
CA GLN A 182 4.23 -3.36 -8.57
C GLN A 182 5.29 -4.33 -9.08
N ASN A 183 4.99 -5.12 -10.10
CA ASN A 183 5.81 -6.24 -10.53
C ASN A 183 6.32 -6.11 -11.97
N ASN A 184 5.46 -5.74 -12.92
CA ASN A 184 5.81 -5.64 -14.33
C ASN A 184 4.86 -4.67 -15.07
N LEU A 185 5.21 -4.36 -16.31
CA LEU A 185 4.43 -3.44 -17.14
C LEU A 185 3.07 -4.00 -17.58
N HIS A 186 2.90 -5.30 -17.58
CA HIS A 186 1.62 -5.93 -17.90
C HIS A 186 0.51 -5.52 -16.92
N GLU A 187 0.85 -5.34 -15.64
CA GLU A 187 -0.10 -4.84 -14.64
C GLU A 187 -0.63 -3.44 -15.00
N LEU A 188 0.25 -2.57 -15.47
CA LEU A 188 -0.13 -1.23 -15.92
C LEU A 188 -1.03 -1.30 -17.15
N TRP A 189 -0.69 -2.18 -18.11
CA TRP A 189 -1.54 -2.41 -19.28
C TRP A 189 -2.95 -2.86 -18.87
N ALA A 190 -3.06 -3.75 -17.89
CA ALA A 190 -4.36 -4.23 -17.40
C ALA A 190 -5.23 -3.09 -16.87
N LEU A 191 -4.64 -2.14 -16.15
CA LEU A 191 -5.36 -0.94 -15.68
C LEU A 191 -5.81 -0.06 -16.85
N LEU A 192 -4.93 0.17 -17.82
CA LEU A 192 -5.24 0.97 -19.00
C LEU A 192 -6.30 0.30 -19.88
N ASN A 193 -6.22 -1.01 -20.07
CA ASN A 193 -7.23 -1.78 -20.79
C ASN A 193 -8.60 -1.68 -20.12
N PHE A 194 -8.64 -1.72 -18.80
CA PHE A 194 -9.88 -1.57 -18.05
C PHE A 194 -10.52 -0.19 -18.26
N LEU A 195 -9.72 0.88 -18.30
CA LEU A 195 -10.20 2.24 -18.49
C LEU A 195 -10.56 2.55 -19.95
N LEU A 196 -9.77 2.05 -20.86
CA LEU A 196 -9.77 2.41 -22.27
C LEU A 196 -9.65 1.15 -23.15
N PRO A 197 -10.66 0.27 -23.12
CA PRO A 197 -10.56 -1.02 -23.83
C PRO A 197 -10.43 -0.88 -25.36
N ASP A 198 -10.94 0.22 -25.94
CA ASP A 198 -10.85 0.47 -27.37
C ASP A 198 -9.46 0.91 -27.83
N VAL A 199 -8.70 1.56 -26.93
CA VAL A 199 -7.34 2.03 -27.19
C VAL A 199 -6.30 0.96 -26.83
N PHE A 200 -6.48 0.31 -25.68
CA PHE A 200 -5.57 -0.73 -25.15
C PHE A 200 -6.25 -2.10 -25.28
N ASN A 201 -6.36 -2.62 -26.48
CA ASN A 201 -7.11 -3.84 -26.78
C ASN A 201 -6.25 -5.09 -26.91
N SER A 202 -4.91 -4.97 -27.05
CA SER A 202 -3.99 -6.09 -27.20
C SER A 202 -2.84 -6.02 -26.22
N SER A 203 -2.77 -7.01 -25.30
CA SER A 203 -1.66 -7.16 -24.37
C SER A 203 -0.37 -7.58 -25.06
N ASP A 204 -0.47 -8.40 -26.12
CA ASP A 204 0.68 -8.91 -26.86
C ASP A 204 1.46 -7.78 -27.54
N ASP A 205 0.77 -6.83 -28.14
CA ASP A 205 1.37 -5.66 -28.76
C ASP A 205 2.08 -4.79 -27.71
N PHE A 206 1.42 -4.54 -26.57
CA PHE A 206 2.01 -3.76 -25.49
C PHE A 206 3.24 -4.47 -24.90
N ASP A 207 3.14 -5.78 -24.63
CA ASP A 207 4.23 -6.57 -24.07
C ASP A 207 5.41 -6.69 -25.03
N SER A 208 5.15 -6.72 -26.34
CA SER A 208 6.21 -6.75 -27.36
C SER A 208 6.94 -5.40 -27.47
N TRP A 209 6.23 -4.29 -27.28
CA TRP A 209 6.80 -2.94 -27.36
C TRP A 209 7.48 -2.50 -26.07
N PHE A 210 6.94 -2.87 -24.90
CA PHE A 210 7.33 -2.39 -23.58
C PHE A 210 7.57 -3.55 -22.61
N ASN A 211 8.66 -4.30 -22.77
CA ASN A 211 9.02 -5.27 -21.73
C ASN A 211 9.92 -4.63 -20.66
N THR A 212 9.94 -5.20 -19.47
CA THR A 212 10.68 -4.69 -18.31
C THR A 212 12.18 -4.54 -18.60
N ASN A 213 12.80 -5.54 -19.21
CA ASN A 213 14.23 -5.53 -19.49
C ASN A 213 14.61 -4.47 -20.53
N SER A 214 13.78 -4.32 -21.56
CA SER A 214 13.99 -3.30 -22.61
C SER A 214 13.82 -1.89 -22.05
N CYS A 215 12.84 -1.65 -21.18
CA CYS A 215 12.62 -0.36 -20.55
C CYS A 215 13.76 0.05 -19.63
N LEU A 216 14.38 -0.89 -18.93
CA LEU A 216 15.52 -0.61 -18.05
C LEU A 216 16.80 -0.24 -18.81
N GLY A 217 16.91 -0.63 -20.09
CA GLY A 217 18.08 -0.39 -20.93
C GLY A 217 17.92 0.62 -22.07
N ASP A 218 16.69 1.08 -22.33
CA ASP A 218 16.37 1.93 -23.49
C ASP A 218 15.54 3.16 -23.08
N LYS A 219 16.21 4.31 -23.04
CA LYS A 219 15.58 5.60 -22.73
C LYS A 219 14.51 6.00 -23.74
N SER A 220 14.72 5.72 -25.03
CA SER A 220 13.74 6.04 -26.08
C SER A 220 12.43 5.30 -25.88
N LEU A 221 12.49 4.04 -25.46
CA LEU A 221 11.32 3.23 -25.18
C LEU A 221 10.57 3.74 -23.95
N VAL A 222 11.28 4.14 -22.89
CA VAL A 222 10.71 4.76 -21.70
C VAL A 222 10.02 6.07 -22.05
N ASP A 223 10.61 6.91 -22.89
CA ASP A 223 10.02 8.18 -23.33
C ASP A 223 8.71 7.96 -24.09
N ARG A 224 8.65 6.93 -24.92
CA ARG A 224 7.40 6.57 -25.62
C ARG A 224 6.31 6.15 -24.65
N LEU A 225 6.67 5.36 -23.63
CA LEU A 225 5.73 4.92 -22.60
C LEU A 225 5.21 6.11 -21.78
N HIS A 226 6.06 7.07 -21.46
CA HIS A 226 5.65 8.32 -20.81
C HIS A 226 4.61 9.08 -21.63
N CYS A 227 4.81 9.20 -22.94
CA CYS A 227 3.85 9.85 -23.83
C CYS A 227 2.49 9.16 -23.83
N VAL A 228 2.47 7.83 -23.75
CA VAL A 228 1.24 7.04 -23.69
C VAL A 228 0.51 7.25 -22.37
N LEU A 229 1.23 7.30 -21.25
CA LEU A 229 0.64 7.39 -19.90
C LEU A 229 0.20 8.78 -19.50
N ARG A 230 0.90 9.82 -19.97
CA ARG A 230 0.71 11.21 -19.53
C ARG A 230 -0.74 11.69 -19.52
N PRO A 231 -1.58 11.44 -20.57
CA PRO A 231 -2.95 11.90 -20.56
C PRO A 231 -3.84 11.24 -19.49
N PHE A 232 -3.48 10.06 -19.00
CA PHE A 232 -4.35 9.19 -18.21
C PHE A 232 -3.93 9.02 -16.76
N LEU A 233 -2.73 9.44 -16.38
CA LEU A 233 -2.17 9.14 -15.06
C LEU A 233 -1.60 10.39 -14.41
N LEU A 234 -2.02 10.65 -13.16
CA LEU A 234 -1.43 11.69 -12.32
C LEU A 234 -0.72 11.03 -11.14
N ARG A 235 0.57 11.27 -11.02
CA ARG A 235 1.42 10.76 -9.94
C ARG A 235 2.24 11.89 -9.33
N ARG A 236 2.07 12.14 -8.04
CA ARG A 236 2.87 13.12 -7.28
C ARG A 236 3.48 12.43 -6.06
N LEU A 237 4.66 12.90 -5.64
CA LEU A 237 5.34 12.39 -4.46
C LEU A 237 5.17 13.38 -3.30
N LYS A 238 5.16 12.86 -2.08
CA LYS A 238 5.13 13.69 -0.85
C LYS A 238 6.26 14.71 -0.82
N SER A 239 7.47 14.29 -1.20
CA SER A 239 8.65 15.16 -1.22
C SER A 239 8.51 16.37 -2.15
N GLU A 240 7.67 16.28 -3.15
CA GLU A 240 7.43 17.37 -4.12
C GLU A 240 6.37 18.35 -3.63
N VAL A 241 5.33 17.86 -2.98
CA VAL A 241 4.17 18.66 -2.59
C VAL A 241 4.21 19.12 -1.14
N GLU A 242 4.94 18.41 -0.27
CA GLU A 242 5.10 18.71 1.14
C GLU A 242 6.55 19.10 1.43
N LYS A 243 6.87 20.37 1.17
CA LYS A 243 8.23 20.90 1.34
C LYS A 243 8.72 20.93 2.79
N LYS A 244 7.81 20.82 3.78
CA LYS A 244 8.12 20.81 5.20
C LYS A 244 8.39 19.41 5.76
N LEU A 245 8.22 18.37 4.96
CA LEU A 245 8.48 17.01 5.40
C LEU A 245 9.98 16.80 5.56
N PRO A 246 10.46 16.38 6.76
CA PRO A 246 11.89 16.13 6.99
C PRO A 246 12.44 15.02 6.09
N ALA A 247 13.75 14.98 5.94
CA ALA A 247 14.43 13.97 5.14
C ALA A 247 14.24 12.55 5.70
N LYS A 248 14.23 11.58 4.79
CA LYS A 248 14.28 10.15 5.11
C LYS A 248 15.55 9.57 4.51
N VAL A 249 16.34 8.89 5.33
CA VAL A 249 17.58 8.23 4.89
C VAL A 249 17.49 6.74 5.21
N GLU A 250 17.62 5.91 4.20
CA GLU A 250 17.65 4.45 4.36
C GLU A 250 19.11 3.96 4.36
N THR A 251 19.44 3.15 5.35
CA THR A 251 20.74 2.48 5.48
C THR A 251 20.53 0.97 5.48
N LYS A 252 21.18 0.28 4.56
CA LYS A 252 21.22 -1.17 4.54
C LYS A 252 22.31 -1.65 5.48
N ILE A 253 21.98 -2.54 6.40
CA ILE A 253 22.93 -3.16 7.31
C ILE A 253 23.07 -4.63 6.94
N TYR A 254 24.22 -4.99 6.41
CA TYR A 254 24.54 -6.37 6.05
C TYR A 254 25.09 -7.11 7.28
N VAL A 255 24.50 -8.23 7.57
CA VAL A 255 24.73 -8.98 8.80
C VAL A 255 25.19 -10.40 8.49
N GLY A 256 26.26 -10.84 9.14
CA GLY A 256 26.69 -12.24 9.05
C GLY A 256 25.77 -13.18 9.80
N LEU A 257 25.60 -14.40 9.29
CA LEU A 257 24.86 -15.45 10.01
C LEU A 257 25.67 -15.89 11.23
N SER A 258 24.97 -16.23 12.33
CA SER A 258 25.58 -16.91 13.46
C SER A 258 25.99 -18.33 13.08
N ARG A 259 26.82 -18.98 13.93
CA ARG A 259 27.20 -20.38 13.71
C ARG A 259 25.96 -21.29 13.62
N MET A 260 25.02 -21.13 14.53
CA MET A 260 23.79 -21.91 14.56
C MET A 260 22.95 -21.66 13.29
N GLN A 261 22.86 -20.43 12.83
CA GLN A 261 22.16 -20.09 11.58
C GLN A 261 22.80 -20.75 10.37
N ARG A 262 24.14 -20.77 10.29
CA ARG A 262 24.84 -21.43 9.18
C ARG A 262 24.56 -22.94 9.16
N GLU A 263 24.55 -23.58 10.30
CA GLU A 263 24.24 -25.01 10.42
C GLU A 263 22.81 -25.30 9.94
N TRP A 264 21.82 -24.54 10.39
CA TRP A 264 20.45 -24.68 9.96
C TRP A 264 20.26 -24.36 8.48
N TYR A 265 20.87 -23.30 7.99
CA TYR A 265 20.79 -22.88 6.58
C TYR A 265 21.34 -23.97 5.66
N THR A 266 22.48 -24.54 6.00
CA THR A 266 23.10 -25.64 5.26
C THR A 266 22.21 -26.89 5.26
N ARG A 267 21.63 -27.26 6.40
CA ARG A 267 20.72 -28.42 6.49
C ARG A 267 19.49 -28.25 5.60
N ILE A 268 18.90 -27.08 5.58
CA ILE A 268 17.74 -26.78 4.74
C ILE A 268 18.09 -26.93 3.26
N LEU A 269 19.24 -26.41 2.84
CA LEU A 269 19.70 -26.51 1.46
C LEU A 269 20.01 -27.97 1.08
N MET A 270 20.69 -28.72 1.95
CA MET A 270 21.08 -30.10 1.68
C MET A 270 19.92 -31.07 1.64
N LYS A 271 18.88 -30.83 2.41
CA LYS A 271 17.68 -31.69 2.45
C LYS A 271 16.95 -31.76 1.11
N ASP A 272 16.92 -30.65 0.38
CA ASP A 272 16.17 -30.52 -0.87
C ASP A 272 17.05 -29.97 -2.01
N ILE A 273 18.32 -30.36 -2.05
CA ILE A 273 19.29 -29.87 -3.02
C ILE A 273 18.85 -30.12 -4.47
N ASP A 274 18.21 -31.24 -4.75
CA ASP A 274 17.72 -31.58 -6.08
C ASP A 274 16.62 -30.62 -6.54
N VAL A 275 15.75 -30.18 -5.63
CA VAL A 275 14.69 -29.20 -5.91
C VAL A 275 15.30 -27.83 -6.20
N VAL A 276 16.33 -27.44 -5.46
CA VAL A 276 17.01 -26.16 -5.65
C VAL A 276 17.75 -26.11 -7.00
N ASN A 277 18.38 -27.21 -7.40
CA ASN A 277 19.18 -27.30 -8.64
C ASN A 277 18.32 -27.52 -9.89
N ASN A 278 17.18 -28.19 -9.77
CA ASN A 278 16.32 -28.59 -10.89
C ASN A 278 14.94 -27.90 -10.85
N ALA A 279 14.89 -26.61 -10.64
CA ALA A 279 13.64 -25.84 -10.51
C ALA A 279 12.76 -25.93 -11.77
N GLY A 280 12.14 -27.09 -12.02
CA GLY A 280 11.10 -27.26 -13.04
C GLY A 280 9.74 -26.73 -12.55
N LYS A 281 8.82 -26.53 -13.47
CA LYS A 281 7.47 -25.98 -13.17
C LYS A 281 6.68 -26.79 -12.14
N SER A 282 6.92 -28.10 -12.03
CA SER A 282 6.24 -29.01 -11.10
C SER A 282 6.68 -28.85 -9.64
N ASP A 283 7.87 -28.27 -9.39
CA ASP A 283 8.46 -28.14 -8.06
C ASP A 283 8.38 -26.73 -7.47
N LYS A 284 7.63 -25.84 -8.11
CA LYS A 284 7.54 -24.43 -7.72
C LYS A 284 7.05 -24.23 -6.27
N LEU A 285 6.08 -25.05 -5.84
CA LEU A 285 5.55 -24.99 -4.48
C LEU A 285 6.60 -25.45 -3.46
N ARG A 286 7.35 -26.52 -3.74
CA ARG A 286 8.43 -27.00 -2.90
C ARG A 286 9.56 -25.97 -2.79
N LEU A 287 9.91 -25.32 -3.90
CA LEU A 287 10.89 -24.24 -3.92
C LEU A 287 10.45 -23.07 -3.05
N LEU A 288 9.18 -22.66 -3.10
CA LEU A 288 8.64 -21.59 -2.24
C LEU A 288 8.72 -21.96 -0.77
N ASN A 289 8.46 -23.23 -0.41
CA ASN A 289 8.59 -23.71 0.97
C ASN A 289 10.04 -23.65 1.44
N ILE A 290 11.00 -24.02 0.62
CA ILE A 290 12.43 -23.93 0.93
C ILE A 290 12.82 -22.46 1.16
N LEU A 291 12.41 -21.55 0.29
CA LEU A 291 12.66 -20.12 0.43
C LEU A 291 12.10 -19.57 1.75
N MET A 292 10.90 -20.00 2.14
CA MET A 292 10.31 -19.62 3.43
C MET A 292 11.13 -20.13 4.61
N GLN A 293 11.62 -21.37 4.56
CA GLN A 293 12.49 -21.93 5.61
C GLN A 293 13.83 -21.17 5.69
N LEU A 294 14.43 -20.84 4.55
CA LEU A 294 15.65 -20.06 4.50
C LEU A 294 15.46 -18.64 5.08
N ARG A 295 14.33 -18.03 4.84
CA ARG A 295 13.99 -16.73 5.42
C ARG A 295 13.80 -16.81 6.93
N LYS A 296 13.16 -17.86 7.45
CA LYS A 296 13.05 -18.10 8.88
C LYS A 296 14.43 -18.22 9.52
N CYS A 297 15.32 -18.99 8.90
CA CYS A 297 16.68 -19.17 9.38
C CYS A 297 17.44 -17.85 9.44
N ALA A 298 17.31 -17.01 8.39
CA ALA A 298 17.94 -15.70 8.33
C ALA A 298 17.45 -14.75 9.43
N ASN A 299 16.19 -14.87 9.83
CA ASN A 299 15.61 -14.06 10.90
C ASN A 299 16.05 -14.54 12.29
N HIS A 300 15.78 -15.79 12.61
CA HIS A 300 16.20 -16.40 13.87
C HIS A 300 16.00 -17.92 13.83
N PRO A 301 16.99 -18.71 14.23
CA PRO A 301 16.84 -20.19 14.21
C PRO A 301 15.79 -20.70 15.20
N TYR A 302 15.45 -19.94 16.24
CA TYR A 302 14.39 -20.33 17.20
C TYR A 302 12.97 -20.29 16.61
N LEU A 303 12.82 -19.87 15.38
CA LEU A 303 11.57 -20.02 14.63
C LEU A 303 11.33 -21.47 14.22
N PHE A 304 12.36 -22.32 14.29
CA PHE A 304 12.23 -23.76 14.07
C PHE A 304 11.97 -24.49 15.40
N ASP A 305 11.05 -25.44 15.36
CA ASP A 305 10.75 -26.27 16.52
C ASP A 305 11.98 -27.07 16.94
N GLY A 306 12.25 -27.10 18.25
CA GLY A 306 13.36 -27.82 18.84
C GLY A 306 14.74 -27.15 18.68
N ALA A 307 14.82 -25.97 18.07
CA ALA A 307 16.07 -25.25 17.92
C ALA A 307 16.49 -24.50 19.20
N GLU A 308 15.53 -24.00 19.96
CA GLU A 308 15.80 -23.30 21.22
C GLU A 308 16.28 -24.28 22.31
N PRO A 309 17.38 -23.97 23.04
CA PRO A 309 17.87 -24.81 24.13
C PRO A 309 16.86 -24.89 25.27
N GLY A 310 16.55 -26.11 25.73
CA GLY A 310 15.64 -26.33 26.84
C GLY A 310 15.07 -27.72 26.83
N PRO A 311 14.15 -28.12 27.78
CA PRO A 311 13.78 -27.41 29.00
C PRO A 311 14.88 -27.38 30.06
N PRO A 312 14.95 -26.39 30.95
CA PRO A 312 14.07 -25.21 30.99
C PRO A 312 14.39 -24.15 29.93
N TYR A 313 13.35 -23.49 29.38
CA TYR A 313 13.52 -22.39 28.44
C TYR A 313 13.73 -21.09 29.20
N THR A 314 14.82 -20.41 28.88
CA THR A 314 15.19 -19.14 29.52
C THR A 314 15.44 -18.07 28.46
N THR A 315 15.18 -16.81 28.79
CA THR A 315 15.54 -15.68 27.94
C THR A 315 16.81 -15.05 28.49
N ASP A 316 17.90 -15.21 27.76
CA ASP A 316 19.19 -14.61 28.09
C ASP A 316 20.02 -14.35 26.82
N MET A 317 21.33 -14.22 26.97
CA MET A 317 22.23 -13.84 25.88
C MET A 317 22.23 -14.83 24.71
N HIS A 318 21.84 -16.09 24.89
CA HIS A 318 21.76 -17.06 23.79
C HIS A 318 20.76 -16.62 22.70
N LEU A 319 19.69 -15.91 23.09
CA LEU A 319 18.69 -15.37 22.15
C LEU A 319 19.33 -14.39 21.16
N VAL A 320 20.26 -13.58 21.63
CA VAL A 320 21.00 -12.59 20.86
C VAL A 320 22.14 -13.24 20.07
N ASP A 321 22.94 -14.10 20.71
CA ASP A 321 24.15 -14.68 20.11
C ASP A 321 23.84 -15.63 18.93
N ASN A 322 22.68 -16.27 18.95
CA ASN A 322 22.29 -17.23 17.92
C ASN A 322 21.62 -16.61 16.69
N SER A 323 21.51 -15.30 16.64
CA SER A 323 21.01 -14.58 15.45
C SER A 323 21.86 -13.35 15.16
N GLY A 324 22.39 -13.27 13.94
CA GLY A 324 23.17 -12.10 13.52
C GLY A 324 22.38 -10.81 13.59
N LYS A 325 21.10 -10.83 13.20
CA LYS A 325 20.23 -9.66 13.27
C LYS A 325 19.95 -9.23 14.71
N MET A 326 19.70 -10.17 15.62
CA MET A 326 19.50 -9.86 17.03
C MET A 326 20.78 -9.30 17.67
N ALA A 327 21.95 -9.78 17.27
CA ALA A 327 23.21 -9.24 17.74
C ALA A 327 23.38 -7.77 17.34
N ILE A 328 22.97 -7.40 16.13
CA ILE A 328 22.98 -6.02 15.67
C ILE A 328 21.96 -5.17 16.43
N LEU A 329 20.75 -5.67 16.62
CA LEU A 329 19.73 -4.95 17.40
C LEU A 329 20.17 -4.71 18.84
N ASP A 330 20.83 -5.66 19.45
CA ASP A 330 21.32 -5.54 20.84
C ASP A 330 22.40 -4.47 21.00
N LYS A 331 23.09 -4.11 19.92
CA LYS A 331 24.02 -2.99 19.88
C LYS A 331 23.35 -1.66 19.49
N LEU A 332 22.38 -1.72 18.58
CA LEU A 332 21.74 -0.55 18.01
C LEU A 332 20.68 0.07 18.96
N LEU A 333 19.80 -0.74 19.52
CA LEU A 333 18.68 -0.24 20.32
C LEU A 333 19.09 0.53 21.58
N PRO A 334 20.11 0.11 22.37
CA PRO A 334 20.56 0.90 23.51
C PRO A 334 21.08 2.29 23.11
N ARG A 335 21.79 2.39 21.99
CA ARG A 335 22.30 3.66 21.47
C ARG A 335 21.18 4.58 21.03
N LEU A 336 20.16 4.04 20.37
CA LEU A 336 18.99 4.81 19.95
C LEU A 336 18.21 5.31 21.16
N LYS A 337 18.12 4.53 22.21
CA LYS A 337 17.47 4.95 23.45
C LYS A 337 18.23 6.09 24.15
N GLU A 338 19.55 6.03 24.16
CA GLU A 338 20.40 7.12 24.69
C GLU A 338 20.22 8.43 23.92
N GLN A 339 19.99 8.34 22.61
CA GLN A 339 19.74 9.47 21.73
C GLN A 339 18.31 10.01 21.82
N ASP A 340 17.50 9.46 22.70
CA ASP A 340 16.08 9.80 22.85
C ASP A 340 15.26 9.55 21.58
N SER A 341 15.72 8.63 20.75
CA SER A 341 15.00 8.19 19.54
C SER A 341 13.89 7.22 19.88
N ARG A 342 12.86 7.18 19.06
CA ARG A 342 11.74 6.26 19.21
C ARG A 342 11.64 5.40 17.96
N VAL A 343 11.39 4.11 18.15
CA VAL A 343 11.65 3.08 17.15
C VAL A 343 10.39 2.33 16.74
N LEU A 344 10.21 2.15 15.43
CA LEU A 344 9.30 1.16 14.87
C LEU A 344 10.11 -0.01 14.34
N ILE A 345 9.72 -1.24 14.66
CA ILE A 345 10.30 -2.46 14.10
C ILE A 345 9.24 -3.23 13.34
N PHE A 346 9.52 -3.57 12.09
CA PHE A 346 8.63 -4.35 11.23
C PHE A 346 9.24 -5.71 10.91
N SER A 347 8.42 -6.74 11.00
CA SER A 347 8.71 -8.07 10.50
C SER A 347 7.48 -8.66 9.83
N GLN A 348 7.69 -9.47 8.80
CA GLN A 348 6.60 -10.19 8.14
C GLN A 348 6.16 -11.41 8.94
N MET A 349 6.99 -11.85 9.87
CA MET A 349 6.75 -13.07 10.65
C MET A 349 6.25 -12.72 12.05
N THR A 350 5.00 -13.06 12.35
CA THR A 350 4.39 -12.82 13.67
C THR A 350 5.17 -13.52 14.79
N ARG A 351 5.68 -14.72 14.55
CA ARG A 351 6.51 -15.44 15.52
C ARG A 351 7.85 -14.74 15.79
N MET A 352 8.37 -13.98 14.82
CA MET A 352 9.55 -13.15 15.08
C MET A 352 9.23 -12.01 16.05
N LEU A 353 8.03 -11.48 16.00
CA LEU A 353 7.57 -10.50 17.00
C LEU A 353 7.50 -11.09 18.40
N ASP A 354 7.15 -12.37 18.53
CA ASP A 354 7.19 -13.07 19.83
C ASP A 354 8.61 -13.10 20.41
N ILE A 355 9.60 -13.37 19.57
CA ILE A 355 11.02 -13.36 19.97
C ILE A 355 11.46 -11.95 20.39
N LEU A 356 11.04 -10.93 19.64
CA LEU A 356 11.32 -9.54 19.95
C LEU A 356 10.66 -9.09 21.28
N GLU A 357 9.46 -9.58 21.58
CA GLU A 357 8.82 -9.33 22.88
C GLU A 357 9.65 -9.90 24.02
N ASP A 358 10.07 -11.15 23.92
CA ASP A 358 10.91 -11.79 24.93
C ASP A 358 12.21 -11.01 25.13
N TYR A 359 12.82 -10.57 24.04
CA TYR A 359 14.01 -9.74 24.08
C TYR A 359 13.77 -8.40 24.80
N CYS A 360 12.69 -7.70 24.46
CA CYS A 360 12.35 -6.41 25.07
C CYS A 360 12.06 -6.55 26.57
N LEU A 361 11.35 -7.59 26.99
CA LEU A 361 11.07 -7.88 28.38
C LEU A 361 12.37 -8.15 29.16
N TRP A 362 13.27 -8.91 28.57
CA TRP A 362 14.57 -9.21 29.18
C TRP A 362 15.46 -7.98 29.32
N ARG A 363 15.51 -7.12 28.31
CA ARG A 363 16.30 -5.87 28.31
C ARG A 363 15.61 -4.72 29.02
N GLY A 364 14.35 -4.85 29.38
CA GLY A 364 13.58 -3.79 30.04
C GLY A 364 13.15 -2.66 29.11
N PHE A 365 13.06 -2.90 27.81
CA PHE A 365 12.50 -1.94 26.87
C PHE A 365 10.98 -1.93 26.92
N LYS A 366 10.39 -0.78 27.13
CA LYS A 366 8.93 -0.59 27.06
C LYS A 366 8.47 -0.59 25.61
N TYR A 367 7.48 -1.40 25.28
CA TYR A 367 7.05 -1.57 23.90
C TYR A 367 5.53 -1.67 23.75
N CYS A 368 5.07 -1.43 22.51
CA CYS A 368 3.75 -1.79 22.02
C CYS A 368 3.91 -2.81 20.89
N ARG A 369 2.88 -3.63 20.68
CA ARG A 369 2.84 -4.61 19.60
C ARG A 369 1.53 -4.55 18.84
N LEU A 370 1.59 -4.68 17.51
CA LEU A 370 0.44 -4.75 16.63
C LEU A 370 0.68 -5.78 15.51
N ASP A 371 -0.22 -6.74 15.39
CA ASP A 371 -0.21 -7.75 14.33
C ASP A 371 -1.63 -8.02 13.81
N GLY A 372 -1.77 -8.97 12.90
CA GLY A 372 -3.06 -9.29 12.30
C GLY A 372 -4.12 -9.85 13.24
N GLN A 373 -3.72 -10.27 14.45
CA GLN A 373 -4.63 -10.82 15.46
C GLN A 373 -5.02 -9.80 16.52
N THR A 374 -4.42 -8.61 16.50
CA THR A 374 -4.72 -7.55 17.45
C THR A 374 -6.14 -7.04 17.24
N SER A 375 -6.94 -6.98 18.29
CA SER A 375 -8.30 -6.45 18.23
C SER A 375 -8.29 -4.95 17.90
N HIS A 376 -9.37 -4.44 17.35
CA HIS A 376 -9.49 -3.02 17.02
C HIS A 376 -9.30 -2.12 18.26
N GLU A 377 -9.86 -2.50 19.40
CA GLU A 377 -9.74 -1.74 20.65
C GLU A 377 -8.29 -1.71 21.16
N ASP A 378 -7.61 -2.88 21.16
CA ASP A 378 -6.21 -2.97 21.57
C ASP A 378 -5.30 -2.21 20.62
N ARG A 379 -5.61 -2.22 19.34
CA ARG A 379 -4.90 -1.46 18.31
C ARG A 379 -4.95 0.04 18.60
N GLU A 380 -6.14 0.59 18.80
CA GLU A 380 -6.33 2.01 19.10
C GLU A 380 -5.63 2.40 20.41
N ARG A 381 -5.77 1.57 21.42
CA ARG A 381 -5.09 1.78 22.72
C ARG A 381 -3.57 1.82 22.58
N SER A 382 -2.99 0.87 21.85
CA SER A 382 -1.55 0.80 21.64
C SER A 382 -1.01 2.03 20.90
N ILE A 383 -1.71 2.47 19.86
CA ILE A 383 -1.36 3.66 19.08
C ILE A 383 -1.42 4.91 19.97
N GLU A 384 -2.47 5.04 20.77
CA GLU A 384 -2.65 6.16 21.69
C GLU A 384 -1.56 6.20 22.76
N GLU A 385 -1.27 5.06 23.40
CA GLU A 385 -0.21 4.95 24.40
C GLU A 385 1.17 5.29 23.83
N TYR A 386 1.44 4.86 22.62
CA TYR A 386 2.72 5.15 21.97
C TYR A 386 2.86 6.61 21.59
N ASN A 387 1.80 7.24 21.08
CA ASN A 387 1.83 8.61 20.56
C ASN A 387 1.61 9.69 21.61
N LYS A 388 1.15 9.35 22.82
CA LYS A 388 0.88 10.37 23.84
C LYS A 388 2.13 11.15 24.21
N PRO A 389 2.02 12.45 24.58
CA PRO A 389 3.14 13.20 25.13
C PRO A 389 3.71 12.47 26.35
N ASP A 390 5.02 12.45 26.50
CA ASP A 390 5.74 11.77 27.60
C ASP A 390 5.49 10.26 27.70
N SER A 391 5.20 9.62 26.55
CA SER A 391 5.06 8.17 26.50
C SER A 391 6.35 7.47 26.94
N ASP A 392 6.22 6.46 27.81
CA ASP A 392 7.33 5.61 28.24
C ASP A 392 7.66 4.51 27.24
N LYS A 393 6.82 4.35 26.19
CA LYS A 393 7.02 3.32 25.15
C LYS A 393 8.13 3.75 24.19
N PHE A 394 9.23 3.01 24.22
CA PHE A 394 10.39 3.24 23.37
C PHE A 394 10.21 2.67 21.97
N LEU A 395 9.62 1.49 21.89
CA LEU A 395 9.59 0.67 20.69
C LEU A 395 8.16 0.25 20.36
N PHE A 396 7.82 0.28 19.08
CA PHE A 396 6.56 -0.29 18.57
C PHE A 396 6.92 -1.36 17.53
N MET A 397 6.55 -2.60 17.82
CA MET A 397 6.77 -3.71 16.89
C MET A 397 5.49 -4.02 16.14
N LEU A 398 5.61 -4.14 14.83
CA LEU A 398 4.46 -4.34 13.92
C LEU A 398 4.76 -5.45 12.93
N SER A 399 3.73 -6.20 12.60
CA SER A 399 3.76 -7.02 11.39
C SER A 399 3.67 -6.09 10.17
N THR A 400 4.46 -6.34 9.15
CA THR A 400 4.61 -5.43 8.00
C THR A 400 3.28 -5.09 7.33
N ARG A 401 2.36 -6.04 7.25
CA ARG A 401 1.06 -5.88 6.59
C ARG A 401 -0.13 -5.67 7.53
N ALA A 402 0.06 -5.78 8.84
CA ALA A 402 -1.04 -5.72 9.80
C ALA A 402 -1.53 -4.31 10.11
N GLY A 403 -0.76 -3.33 9.76
CA GLY A 403 -1.02 -1.96 10.13
C GLY A 403 -2.27 -1.32 9.54
N GLY A 404 -2.91 -1.89 8.55
CA GLY A 404 -3.99 -1.22 7.82
C GLY A 404 -3.56 0.16 7.28
N LEU A 405 -4.33 0.69 6.36
CA LEU A 405 -4.07 2.03 5.82
C LEU A 405 -4.32 3.09 6.90
N GLY A 406 -3.37 4.00 7.08
CA GLY A 406 -3.58 5.23 7.85
C GLY A 406 -3.15 5.24 9.31
N ILE A 407 -2.47 4.22 9.84
CA ILE A 407 -1.89 4.30 11.19
C ILE A 407 -0.84 5.40 11.22
N ASN A 408 -1.00 6.33 12.15
CA ASN A 408 -0.05 7.43 12.34
C ASN A 408 0.86 7.16 13.54
N LEU A 409 2.15 6.96 13.28
CA LEU A 409 3.19 6.78 14.28
C LEU A 409 4.32 7.80 14.07
N ALA A 410 3.97 9.02 13.70
CA ALA A 410 4.91 10.10 13.38
C ALA A 410 5.70 10.60 14.61
N THR A 411 5.41 10.13 15.83
CA THR A 411 6.25 10.36 17.01
C THR A 411 7.53 9.55 16.96
N ALA A 412 7.62 8.52 16.13
CA ALA A 412 8.82 7.75 15.90
C ALA A 412 9.71 8.41 14.84
N ASP A 413 11.01 8.31 14.98
CA ASP A 413 12.02 8.82 14.06
C ASP A 413 12.93 7.74 13.48
N ILE A 414 12.80 6.52 13.98
CA ILE A 414 13.57 5.36 13.52
C ILE A 414 12.62 4.26 13.05
N VAL A 415 12.90 3.72 11.88
CA VAL A 415 12.20 2.54 11.34
C VAL A 415 13.23 1.45 11.11
N ILE A 416 13.01 0.28 11.67
CA ILE A 416 13.85 -0.90 11.46
C ILE A 416 13.04 -1.93 10.69
N LEU A 417 13.49 -2.26 9.49
CA LEU A 417 12.96 -3.36 8.71
C LEU A 417 13.79 -4.60 9.03
N TYR A 418 13.26 -5.43 9.92
CA TYR A 418 13.96 -6.62 10.37
C TYR A 418 14.13 -7.64 9.25
N ASP A 419 13.12 -7.75 8.40
CA ASP A 419 13.15 -8.49 7.15
C ASP A 419 12.48 -7.68 6.04
N SER A 420 12.70 -8.08 4.79
CA SER A 420 12.20 -7.37 3.62
C SER A 420 11.10 -8.15 2.91
N ASP A 421 10.12 -7.44 2.37
CA ASP A 421 9.07 -8.02 1.55
C ASP A 421 9.55 -8.16 0.10
N TRP A 422 9.09 -9.19 -0.61
CA TRP A 422 9.27 -9.32 -2.05
C TRP A 422 8.66 -8.13 -2.81
N ASN A 423 7.58 -7.58 -2.28
CA ASN A 423 6.94 -6.38 -2.80
C ASN A 423 7.52 -5.14 -2.08
N PRO A 424 8.35 -4.32 -2.75
CA PRO A 424 8.96 -3.16 -2.12
C PRO A 424 7.95 -2.13 -1.63
N GLN A 425 6.74 -2.12 -2.18
CA GLN A 425 5.69 -1.19 -1.78
C GLN A 425 5.20 -1.47 -0.35
N ALA A 426 5.18 -2.72 0.08
CA ALA A 426 4.83 -3.07 1.46
C ALA A 426 5.82 -2.45 2.45
N ASP A 427 7.12 -2.49 2.14
CA ASP A 427 8.16 -1.89 2.98
C ASP A 427 8.09 -0.35 2.96
N LEU A 428 7.78 0.26 1.83
CA LEU A 428 7.58 1.71 1.74
C LEU A 428 6.36 2.16 2.53
N GLN A 429 5.28 1.41 2.48
CA GLN A 429 4.09 1.68 3.27
C GLN A 429 4.37 1.58 4.78
N ALA A 430 5.20 0.62 5.18
CA ALA A 430 5.64 0.51 6.57
C ALA A 430 6.42 1.77 7.02
N GLN A 431 7.33 2.25 6.19
CA GLN A 431 8.08 3.49 6.46
C GLN A 431 7.18 4.72 6.59
N ASP A 432 6.09 4.76 5.84
CA ASP A 432 5.13 5.87 5.86
C ASP A 432 4.37 6.00 7.18
N ARG A 433 4.47 5.04 8.07
CA ARG A 433 3.91 5.16 9.44
C ARG A 433 4.64 6.24 10.25
N ALA A 434 5.94 6.38 10.03
CA ALA A 434 6.79 7.38 10.69
C ALA A 434 7.06 8.61 9.79
N HIS A 435 7.37 8.37 8.51
CA HIS A 435 7.70 9.44 7.56
C HIS A 435 6.42 9.92 6.84
N ARG A 436 5.74 10.86 7.48
CA ARG A 436 4.46 11.39 7.01
C ARG A 436 4.24 12.83 7.49
N ILE A 437 3.19 13.46 7.00
CA ILE A 437 2.78 14.80 7.42
C ILE A 437 2.62 14.84 8.94
N GLY A 438 3.26 15.82 9.59
CA GLY A 438 3.33 15.95 11.05
C GLY A 438 4.62 15.43 11.66
N GLN A 439 5.49 14.79 10.90
CA GLN A 439 6.82 14.40 11.34
C GLN A 439 7.69 15.63 11.50
N LYS A 440 8.32 15.76 12.67
CA LYS A 440 9.19 16.92 13.01
C LYS A 440 10.68 16.59 12.94
N LYS A 441 11.05 15.33 12.90
CA LYS A 441 12.44 14.86 12.91
C LYS A 441 12.80 14.18 11.60
N ALA A 442 14.07 14.20 11.23
CA ALA A 442 14.59 13.37 10.15
C ALA A 442 14.36 11.88 10.50
N VAL A 443 13.87 11.09 9.56
CA VAL A 443 13.59 9.68 9.75
C VAL A 443 14.76 8.86 9.22
N ARG A 444 15.28 7.96 10.05
CA ARG A 444 16.31 7.00 9.66
C ARG A 444 15.68 5.61 9.54
N VAL A 445 15.90 4.97 8.42
CA VAL A 445 15.42 3.61 8.15
C VAL A 445 16.61 2.68 8.10
N PHE A 446 16.58 1.63 8.92
CA PHE A 446 17.60 0.59 8.92
C PHE A 446 16.99 -0.71 8.39
N ARG A 447 17.56 -1.21 7.31
CA ARG A 447 17.15 -2.48 6.71
C ARG A 447 18.20 -3.53 7.02
N LEU A 448 17.81 -4.59 7.73
CA LEU A 448 18.69 -5.69 8.09
C LEU A 448 18.67 -6.75 7.01
N ILE A 449 19.84 -7.10 6.49
CA ILE A 449 20.00 -8.07 5.40
C ILE A 449 21.10 -9.04 5.79
N THR A 450 20.79 -10.34 5.85
CA THR A 450 21.83 -11.35 6.09
C THR A 450 22.64 -11.57 4.83
N GLU A 451 23.98 -11.53 4.98
CA GLU A 451 24.93 -11.70 3.88
C GLU A 451 24.89 -13.13 3.33
N ASN A 452 25.07 -13.26 2.01
CA ASN A 452 25.18 -14.55 1.33
C ASN A 452 23.97 -15.47 1.53
N THR A 453 22.79 -14.88 1.65
CA THR A 453 21.52 -15.61 1.85
C THR A 453 20.49 -15.20 0.80
N VAL A 454 19.34 -15.86 0.87
CA VAL A 454 18.17 -15.54 0.05
C VAL A 454 17.70 -14.08 0.23
N GLU A 455 17.98 -13.47 1.38
CA GLU A 455 17.56 -12.09 1.63
C GLU A 455 18.21 -11.07 0.70
N GLU A 456 19.47 -11.26 0.32
CA GLU A 456 20.12 -10.39 -0.66
C GLU A 456 19.39 -10.40 -2.00
N ARG A 457 18.93 -11.57 -2.44
CA ARG A 457 18.16 -11.70 -3.69
C ARG A 457 16.77 -11.05 -3.60
N ILE A 458 16.14 -11.13 -2.44
CA ILE A 458 14.85 -10.47 -2.20
C ILE A 458 15.02 -8.96 -2.36
N VAL A 459 16.04 -8.40 -1.73
CA VAL A 459 16.32 -6.96 -1.80
C VAL A 459 16.68 -6.52 -3.22
N GLU A 460 17.54 -7.26 -3.92
CA GLU A 460 17.89 -6.97 -5.31
C GLU A 460 16.68 -6.94 -6.23
N ARG A 461 15.79 -7.92 -6.13
CA ARG A 461 14.56 -7.97 -6.92
C ARG A 461 13.61 -6.81 -6.59
N ALA A 462 13.50 -6.47 -5.31
CA ALA A 462 12.70 -5.33 -4.88
C ALA A 462 13.26 -4.02 -5.46
N GLU A 463 14.57 -3.85 -5.49
CA GLU A 463 15.22 -2.67 -6.08
C GLU A 463 14.97 -2.56 -7.59
N VAL A 464 14.97 -3.67 -8.31
CA VAL A 464 14.62 -3.69 -9.75
C VAL A 464 13.20 -3.21 -9.97
N LYS A 465 12.25 -3.68 -9.15
CA LYS A 465 10.84 -3.25 -9.23
C LYS A 465 10.69 -1.75 -8.94
N LEU A 466 11.38 -1.23 -7.93
CA LEU A 466 11.37 0.20 -7.61
C LEU A 466 12.01 1.04 -8.72
N ARG A 467 13.09 0.55 -9.32
CA ARG A 467 13.74 1.23 -10.45
C ARG A 467 12.78 1.35 -11.64
N LEU A 468 12.04 0.28 -11.93
CA LEU A 468 11.04 0.29 -12.98
C LEU A 468 9.94 1.32 -12.69
N ASP A 469 9.41 1.35 -11.47
CA ASP A 469 8.43 2.38 -11.05
C ASP A 469 8.99 3.79 -11.22
N THR A 470 10.22 4.03 -10.76
CA THR A 470 10.88 5.34 -10.89
C THR A 470 11.03 5.76 -12.35
N LEU A 471 11.50 4.87 -13.21
CA LEU A 471 11.71 5.18 -14.63
C LEU A 471 10.42 5.42 -15.38
N VAL A 472 9.43 4.58 -15.17
CA VAL A 472 8.18 4.58 -15.95
C VAL A 472 7.18 5.60 -15.43
N ILE A 473 6.94 5.62 -14.12
CA ILE A 473 5.87 6.40 -13.51
C ILE A 473 6.36 7.76 -13.03
N GLN A 474 7.45 7.78 -12.27
CA GLN A 474 7.89 8.98 -11.56
C GLN A 474 8.64 9.97 -12.44
N GLN A 475 9.54 9.50 -13.32
CA GLN A 475 10.31 10.40 -14.19
C GLN A 475 9.47 11.06 -15.29
N GLY A 476 8.39 10.41 -15.73
CA GLY A 476 7.47 10.99 -16.70
C GLY A 476 6.84 12.31 -16.26
N ARG A 477 6.79 12.60 -14.96
CA ARG A 477 6.25 13.86 -14.40
C ARG A 477 7.15 15.05 -14.54
N LEU A 478 8.47 14.84 -14.52
CA LEU A 478 9.45 15.94 -14.50
C LEU A 478 9.38 16.83 -15.74
N VAL A 479 8.80 16.31 -16.82
CA VAL A 479 8.60 17.05 -18.06
C VAL A 479 7.46 18.05 -17.96
N ASP A 480 6.43 17.79 -17.13
CA ASP A 480 5.27 18.66 -16.99
C ASP A 480 5.48 19.83 -16.01
N ALA A 481 6.43 19.73 -15.09
CA ALA A 481 6.78 20.81 -14.17
C ALA A 481 7.43 22.01 -14.87
N ASN A 482 7.91 21.83 -16.09
CA ASN A 482 8.55 22.88 -16.89
C ASN A 482 7.67 23.39 -18.06
N ALA A 483 6.46 22.85 -18.20
CA ALA A 483 5.49 23.33 -19.19
C ALA A 483 4.48 24.24 -18.48
N ASN A 484 4.88 25.48 -18.23
CA ASN A 484 3.99 26.58 -17.91
C ASN A 484 3.47 27.21 -19.19
#